data_ca628cdeb7ac1a5427c7e6b30714b442
#
_entry.id   ca628cdeb7ac1a5427c7e6b30714b442
#
_cell.length_a   1.000
_cell.length_b   1.000
_cell.length_c   1.000
_cell.angle_alpha   90.00
_cell.angle_beta   90.00
_cell.angle_gamma   90.00
#
_symmetry.space_group_name_H-M   'P 1'
#
loop_
_entity.id
_entity.type
_entity.pdbx_description
1 polymer ?
#
loop_
_entity_poly.entity_id
_entity_poly.type
_entity_poly.pdbx_seq_one_letter_code
_entity_poly.pdbx_strand_id
1 'polypeptide(L)'
;VLVATGCSRLIMFNTVVPKDEGARRIVRDAAYAPGPRGRIDLYTPTRPVGAGLRPVIVFLYGGSWNSGTKDGYGFVGRALAARGFLVAIPDYRLVPKVRYPAFVEDGAAAVRWVRAHAAEWGGDPARLVLVGHSAGAYNAAMLAYDPRWLGADRAAIKGFAGLAGPYDFDPFDGPIASAAFQGAGEARATQPVSHVAPGAPPALLATGDKDTTVRPANSDSLAARLTAVGTPATLRRYPAVGHVGILTAIAQPWRGRAPVLDDVAAFAARVTAEPGSPPGMRP
;
A
#
# COMPACT_ATOMS: atom_id res chain seq x y z
N VAL A 1 -16.62 -19.09 22.73
CA VAL A 1 -15.70 -17.93 22.85
C VAL A 1 -15.60 -17.31 21.46
N LEU A 2 -16.29 -16.17 21.25
CA LEU A 2 -16.22 -15.42 19.99
C LEU A 2 -14.81 -14.86 19.85
N VAL A 3 -14.05 -15.40 18.94
CA VAL A 3 -12.85 -14.76 18.40
C VAL A 3 -13.35 -13.62 17.51
N ALA A 4 -13.53 -12.43 18.07
CA ALA A 4 -13.76 -11.22 17.29
C ALA A 4 -12.45 -10.93 16.53
N THR A 5 -12.38 -11.41 15.31
CA THR A 5 -11.26 -11.23 14.40
C THR A 5 -10.99 -9.74 14.18
N GLY A 6 -9.73 -9.33 14.07
CA GLY A 6 -9.33 -7.94 13.84
C GLY A 6 -10.01 -7.28 12.64
N CYS A 7 -10.56 -8.07 11.71
CA CYS A 7 -11.42 -7.64 10.61
C CYS A 7 -12.67 -6.88 11.07
N SER A 8 -13.35 -7.34 12.12
CA SER A 8 -14.58 -6.71 12.57
C SER A 8 -14.34 -5.32 13.16
N ARG A 9 -13.21 -5.10 13.84
CA ARG A 9 -12.86 -3.82 14.46
C ARG A 9 -12.56 -2.73 13.42
N LEU A 10 -11.86 -3.09 12.34
CA LEU A 10 -11.51 -2.11 11.31
C LEU A 10 -12.69 -1.79 10.39
N ILE A 11 -13.56 -2.78 10.11
CA ILE A 11 -14.83 -2.53 9.42
C ILE A 11 -15.71 -1.60 10.25
N MET A 12 -15.85 -1.86 11.55
CA MET A 12 -16.59 -0.98 12.45
C MET A 12 -15.98 0.41 12.51
N PHE A 13 -14.65 0.51 12.64
CA PHE A 13 -13.95 1.78 12.57
C PHE A 13 -14.26 2.52 11.25
N ASN A 14 -14.12 1.84 10.11
CA ASN A 14 -14.44 2.42 8.81
C ASN A 14 -15.93 2.84 8.70
N THR A 15 -16.85 2.18 9.39
CA THR A 15 -18.26 2.55 9.36
C THR A 15 -18.52 3.87 10.10
N VAL A 16 -17.88 4.08 11.26
CA VAL A 16 -18.18 5.24 12.13
C VAL A 16 -17.27 6.44 11.89
N VAL A 17 -16.05 6.23 11.37
CA VAL A 17 -15.11 7.34 11.17
C VAL A 17 -15.58 8.25 10.04
N PRO A 18 -15.55 9.59 10.22
CA PRO A 18 -15.84 10.55 9.15
C PRO A 18 -14.94 10.33 7.94
N LYS A 19 -15.54 10.38 6.75
CA LYS A 19 -14.84 10.25 5.47
C LYS A 19 -14.60 11.63 4.86
N ASP A 20 -13.56 11.71 4.04
CA ASP A 20 -13.31 12.92 3.26
C ASP A 20 -14.42 13.15 2.23
N GLU A 21 -15.09 14.30 2.33
CA GLU A 21 -16.19 14.68 1.43
C GLU A 21 -15.69 15.03 0.01
N GLY A 22 -14.42 15.44 -0.09
CA GLY A 22 -13.75 15.72 -1.37
C GLY A 22 -13.54 14.50 -2.27
N ALA A 23 -13.99 13.30 -1.84
CA ALA A 23 -13.82 12.06 -2.60
C ALA A 23 -15.01 11.12 -2.48
N ARG A 24 -15.18 10.25 -3.47
CA ARG A 24 -16.23 9.23 -3.49
C ARG A 24 -15.70 7.90 -4.00
N ARG A 25 -16.35 6.81 -3.60
CA ARG A 25 -16.16 5.50 -4.22
C ARG A 25 -17.01 5.45 -5.50
N ILE A 26 -16.36 5.13 -6.63
CA ILE A 26 -16.99 5.08 -7.97
C ILE A 26 -17.18 3.66 -8.47
N VAL A 27 -16.34 2.72 -8.01
CA VAL A 27 -16.47 1.29 -8.31
C VAL A 27 -16.50 0.54 -7.00
N ARG A 28 -17.41 -0.40 -6.89
CA ARG A 28 -17.54 -1.33 -5.78
C ARG A 28 -17.52 -2.75 -6.30
N ASP A 29 -16.67 -3.59 -5.66
CA ASP A 29 -16.64 -5.05 -5.93
C ASP A 29 -16.40 -5.45 -7.39
N ALA A 30 -15.66 -4.62 -8.19
CA ALA A 30 -15.27 -5.04 -9.53
C ALA A 30 -14.40 -6.31 -9.45
N ALA A 31 -14.61 -7.23 -10.36
CA ALA A 31 -13.83 -8.47 -10.42
C ALA A 31 -12.51 -8.23 -11.14
N TYR A 32 -11.38 -8.33 -10.43
CA TYR A 32 -10.04 -8.30 -11.03
C TYR A 32 -9.43 -9.70 -11.16
N ALA A 33 -9.97 -10.66 -10.41
CA ALA A 33 -9.57 -12.07 -10.45
C ALA A 33 -10.76 -12.97 -10.06
N PRO A 34 -10.70 -14.28 -10.35
CA PRO A 34 -11.71 -15.23 -9.90
C PRO A 34 -11.84 -15.33 -8.38
N GLY A 35 -13.02 -15.70 -7.92
CA GLY A 35 -13.32 -15.99 -6.51
C GLY A 35 -13.71 -14.75 -5.68
N PRO A 36 -14.12 -14.98 -4.42
CA PRO A 36 -14.73 -13.95 -3.60
C PRO A 36 -13.74 -12.84 -3.16
N ARG A 37 -12.46 -13.11 -3.19
CA ARG A 37 -11.42 -12.13 -2.84
C ARG A 37 -10.73 -11.51 -4.06
N GLY A 38 -11.13 -11.87 -5.27
CA GLY A 38 -10.71 -11.20 -6.50
C GLY A 38 -11.51 -9.92 -6.77
N ARG A 39 -11.71 -9.07 -5.74
CA ARG A 39 -12.57 -7.87 -5.81
C ARG A 39 -11.77 -6.62 -5.50
N ILE A 40 -12.13 -5.52 -6.17
CA ILE A 40 -11.45 -4.22 -6.04
C ILE A 40 -12.46 -3.09 -5.98
N ASP A 41 -12.18 -2.09 -5.14
CA ASP A 41 -12.92 -0.84 -5.06
C ASP A 41 -12.08 0.30 -5.62
N LEU A 42 -12.73 1.26 -6.30
CA LEU A 42 -12.07 2.48 -6.75
C LEU A 42 -12.68 3.74 -6.13
N TYR A 43 -11.80 4.69 -5.82
CA TYR A 43 -12.14 6.00 -5.23
C TYR A 43 -11.54 7.11 -6.08
N THR A 44 -12.27 8.21 -6.25
CA THR A 44 -11.84 9.38 -7.04
C THR A 44 -12.24 10.68 -6.34
N PRO A 45 -11.57 11.81 -6.61
CA PRO A 45 -12.03 13.12 -6.19
C PRO A 45 -13.46 13.39 -6.68
N THR A 46 -14.24 14.14 -5.89
CA THR A 46 -15.59 14.58 -6.31
C THR A 46 -15.55 15.70 -7.31
N ARG A 47 -14.47 16.48 -7.33
CA ARG A 47 -14.22 17.56 -8.30
C ARG A 47 -13.05 17.22 -9.20
N PRO A 48 -13.05 17.68 -10.45
CA PRO A 48 -11.86 17.58 -11.29
C PRO A 48 -10.65 18.27 -10.64
N VAL A 49 -9.51 17.60 -10.62
CA VAL A 49 -8.24 18.16 -10.12
C VAL A 49 -7.30 18.22 -11.30
N GLY A 50 -7.14 19.41 -11.89
CA GLY A 50 -6.32 19.63 -13.08
C GLY A 50 -6.93 19.08 -14.37
N ALA A 51 -6.21 19.28 -15.49
CA ALA A 51 -6.51 18.67 -16.77
C ALA A 51 -5.70 17.37 -16.94
N GLY A 52 -6.29 16.38 -17.61
CA GLY A 52 -5.63 15.10 -17.92
C GLY A 52 -5.88 13.97 -16.92
N LEU A 53 -5.17 12.87 -17.14
CA LEU A 53 -5.29 11.67 -16.30
C LEU A 53 -4.54 11.85 -14.98
N ARG A 54 -5.10 11.33 -13.89
CA ARG A 54 -4.55 11.41 -12.52
C ARG A 54 -3.56 10.28 -12.26
N PRO A 55 -2.53 10.53 -11.45
CA PRO A 55 -1.76 9.42 -10.90
C PRO A 55 -2.66 8.45 -10.12
N VAL A 56 -2.28 7.19 -10.13
CA VAL A 56 -3.04 6.11 -9.51
C VAL A 56 -2.31 5.59 -8.27
N ILE A 57 -3.03 5.44 -7.17
CA ILE A 57 -2.54 4.73 -5.98
C ILE A 57 -3.19 3.36 -5.92
N VAL A 58 -2.40 2.30 -5.83
CA VAL A 58 -2.88 0.97 -5.46
C VAL A 58 -2.53 0.75 -4.00
N PHE A 59 -3.55 0.71 -3.14
CA PHE A 59 -3.39 0.54 -1.70
C PHE A 59 -3.64 -0.91 -1.28
N LEU A 60 -2.61 -1.56 -0.73
CA LEU A 60 -2.66 -2.91 -0.19
C LEU A 60 -2.75 -2.86 1.34
N TYR A 61 -3.81 -3.41 1.89
CA TYR A 61 -4.08 -3.32 3.32
C TYR A 61 -3.33 -4.38 4.14
N GLY A 62 -3.23 -4.13 5.45
CA GLY A 62 -2.63 -5.02 6.44
C GLY A 62 -3.59 -6.09 6.96
N GLY A 63 -3.09 -6.91 7.87
CA GLY A 63 -3.85 -7.98 8.52
C GLY A 63 -3.09 -9.31 8.56
N SER A 64 -1.76 -9.24 8.61
CA SER A 64 -0.87 -10.41 8.80
C SER A 64 -1.15 -11.56 7.82
N TRP A 65 -1.57 -11.24 6.61
CA TRP A 65 -1.97 -12.17 5.53
C TRP A 65 -3.11 -13.15 5.88
N ASN A 66 -3.68 -13.09 7.09
CA ASN A 66 -4.74 -13.98 7.56
C ASN A 66 -6.06 -13.27 7.86
N SER A 67 -6.10 -11.95 7.75
CA SER A 67 -7.27 -11.13 8.04
C SER A 67 -7.29 -9.88 7.18
N GLY A 68 -8.38 -9.12 7.24
CA GLY A 68 -8.56 -7.90 6.48
C GLY A 68 -9.49 -8.07 5.27
N THR A 69 -10.06 -6.95 4.87
CA THR A 69 -10.86 -6.78 3.65
C THR A 69 -10.84 -5.32 3.25
N LYS A 70 -10.93 -5.03 1.94
CA LYS A 70 -11.03 -3.67 1.39
C LYS A 70 -12.12 -2.81 2.05
N ASP A 71 -13.20 -3.46 2.53
CA ASP A 71 -14.31 -2.76 3.20
C ASP A 71 -13.90 -2.07 4.52
N GLY A 72 -12.81 -2.46 5.14
CA GLY A 72 -12.25 -1.79 6.31
C GLY A 72 -11.44 -0.52 6.00
N TYR A 73 -11.18 -0.22 4.72
CA TYR A 73 -10.20 0.80 4.33
C TYR A 73 -10.78 1.92 3.45
N GLY A 74 -12.11 2.04 3.38
CA GLY A 74 -12.77 3.11 2.64
C GLY A 74 -12.35 4.51 3.07
N PHE A 75 -11.99 4.72 4.34
CA PHE A 75 -11.45 5.99 4.84
C PHE A 75 -10.08 6.31 4.20
N VAL A 76 -9.22 5.33 4.00
CA VAL A 76 -7.93 5.51 3.29
C VAL A 76 -8.18 5.87 1.84
N GLY A 77 -9.07 5.10 1.18
CA GLY A 77 -9.42 5.34 -0.22
C GLY A 77 -9.92 6.77 -0.46
N ARG A 78 -10.85 7.25 0.39
CA ARG A 78 -11.36 8.63 0.28
C ARG A 78 -10.31 9.67 0.66
N ALA A 79 -9.51 9.43 1.69
CA ALA A 79 -8.49 10.38 2.13
C ALA A 79 -7.44 10.65 1.03
N LEU A 80 -6.92 9.59 0.41
CA LEU A 80 -5.97 9.71 -0.69
C LEU A 80 -6.61 10.23 -1.97
N ALA A 81 -7.85 9.82 -2.27
CA ALA A 81 -8.57 10.34 -3.43
C ALA A 81 -8.86 11.85 -3.29
N ALA A 82 -9.20 12.34 -2.09
CA ALA A 82 -9.36 13.78 -1.83
C ALA A 82 -8.08 14.60 -2.09
N ARG A 83 -6.92 13.93 -2.14
CA ARG A 83 -5.62 14.54 -2.52
C ARG A 83 -5.33 14.50 -4.03
N GLY A 84 -6.32 14.12 -4.85
CA GLY A 84 -6.23 14.20 -6.32
C GLY A 84 -5.89 12.89 -7.03
N PHE A 85 -5.80 11.78 -6.33
CA PHE A 85 -5.47 10.47 -6.91
C PHE A 85 -6.70 9.66 -7.31
N LEU A 86 -6.57 8.80 -8.32
CA LEU A 86 -7.42 7.62 -8.44
C LEU A 86 -6.86 6.56 -7.48
N VAL A 87 -7.69 6.03 -6.59
CA VAL A 87 -7.24 5.07 -5.57
C VAL A 87 -7.93 3.74 -5.75
N ALA A 88 -7.17 2.68 -5.88
CA ALA A 88 -7.62 1.31 -6.00
C ALA A 88 -7.29 0.53 -4.74
N ILE A 89 -8.27 -0.17 -4.17
CA ILE A 89 -8.09 -1.02 -2.98
C ILE A 89 -8.58 -2.43 -3.32
N PRO A 90 -7.69 -3.37 -3.67
CA PRO A 90 -8.05 -4.76 -3.91
C PRO A 90 -8.13 -5.56 -2.61
N ASP A 91 -9.01 -6.57 -2.59
CA ASP A 91 -8.84 -7.71 -1.69
C ASP A 91 -7.73 -8.63 -2.22
N TYR A 92 -7.24 -9.51 -1.40
CA TYR A 92 -6.31 -10.58 -1.77
C TYR A 92 -6.58 -11.84 -0.93
N ARG A 93 -6.21 -13.02 -1.43
CA ARG A 93 -6.41 -14.30 -0.75
C ARG A 93 -5.59 -14.37 0.54
N LEU A 94 -6.11 -15.07 1.54
CA LEU A 94 -5.58 -15.10 2.90
C LEU A 94 -5.27 -16.52 3.38
N VAL A 95 -4.33 -16.61 4.31
CA VAL A 95 -4.09 -17.78 5.15
C VAL A 95 -5.35 -18.10 5.96
N PRO A 96 -5.72 -19.36 6.16
CA PRO A 96 -4.99 -20.59 5.79
C PRO A 96 -5.31 -21.12 4.39
N LYS A 97 -6.24 -20.47 3.64
CA LYS A 97 -6.65 -20.96 2.31
C LYS A 97 -5.52 -20.93 1.30
N VAL A 98 -4.62 -19.97 1.43
CA VAL A 98 -3.40 -19.83 0.62
C VAL A 98 -2.22 -19.46 1.50
N ARG A 99 -1.02 -19.55 0.92
CA ARG A 99 0.25 -19.10 1.50
C ARG A 99 1.03 -18.29 0.48
N TYR A 100 2.20 -17.77 0.86
CA TYR A 100 3.14 -17.20 -0.10
C TYR A 100 3.39 -18.21 -1.25
N PRO A 101 3.38 -17.75 -2.51
CA PRO A 101 3.32 -16.36 -2.95
C PRO A 101 1.91 -15.84 -3.31
N ALA A 102 0.83 -16.58 -3.08
CA ALA A 102 -0.49 -16.32 -3.63
C ALA A 102 -1.04 -14.90 -3.37
N PHE A 103 -0.79 -14.33 -2.19
CA PHE A 103 -1.22 -12.97 -1.88
C PHE A 103 -0.40 -11.88 -2.61
N VAL A 104 0.83 -12.18 -3.03
CA VAL A 104 1.63 -11.31 -3.90
C VAL A 104 1.15 -11.42 -5.34
N GLU A 105 0.85 -12.64 -5.82
CA GLU A 105 0.25 -12.90 -7.13
C GLU A 105 -1.07 -12.15 -7.31
N ASP A 106 -1.93 -12.16 -6.29
CA ASP A 106 -3.19 -11.40 -6.28
C ASP A 106 -2.93 -9.90 -6.39
N GLY A 107 -1.95 -9.38 -5.64
CA GLY A 107 -1.51 -8.00 -5.78
C GLY A 107 -1.04 -7.65 -7.19
N ALA A 108 -0.27 -8.54 -7.83
CA ALA A 108 0.19 -8.37 -9.20
C ALA A 108 -0.98 -8.37 -10.20
N ALA A 109 -1.94 -9.28 -10.03
CA ALA A 109 -3.17 -9.32 -10.85
C ALA A 109 -3.99 -8.03 -10.70
N ALA A 110 -4.13 -7.52 -9.46
CA ALA A 110 -4.81 -6.25 -9.21
C ALA A 110 -4.11 -5.07 -9.88
N VAL A 111 -2.78 -4.99 -9.84
CA VAL A 111 -2.01 -3.94 -10.53
C VAL A 111 -2.23 -4.00 -12.04
N ARG A 112 -2.19 -5.19 -12.65
CA ARG A 112 -2.45 -5.36 -14.08
C ARG A 112 -3.87 -4.95 -14.45
N TRP A 113 -4.85 -5.34 -13.65
CA TRP A 113 -6.23 -4.92 -13.85
C TRP A 113 -6.39 -3.40 -13.78
N VAL A 114 -5.79 -2.76 -12.78
CA VAL A 114 -5.80 -1.29 -12.63
C VAL A 114 -5.17 -0.63 -13.86
N ARG A 115 -4.03 -1.12 -14.34
CA ARG A 115 -3.40 -0.59 -15.56
C ARG A 115 -4.29 -0.70 -16.79
N ALA A 116 -5.01 -1.80 -16.93
CA ALA A 116 -5.90 -2.02 -18.07
C ALA A 116 -7.13 -1.09 -18.06
N HIS A 117 -7.61 -0.71 -16.86
CA HIS A 117 -8.91 -0.05 -16.71
C HIS A 117 -8.83 1.38 -16.12
N ALA A 118 -7.70 1.83 -15.58
CA ALA A 118 -7.61 3.12 -14.87
C ALA A 118 -8.07 4.31 -15.72
N ALA A 119 -7.78 4.31 -17.01
CA ALA A 119 -8.15 5.40 -17.92
C ALA A 119 -9.67 5.60 -18.02
N GLU A 120 -10.47 4.55 -17.88
CA GLU A 120 -11.94 4.61 -17.88
C GLU A 120 -12.48 5.50 -16.73
N TRP A 121 -11.70 5.65 -15.67
CA TRP A 121 -12.05 6.47 -14.50
C TRP A 121 -11.10 7.65 -14.29
N GLY A 122 -10.40 8.05 -15.35
CA GLY A 122 -9.54 9.23 -15.35
C GLY A 122 -8.20 9.03 -14.61
N GLY A 123 -7.75 7.79 -14.46
CA GLY A 123 -6.44 7.42 -13.93
C GLY A 123 -5.42 7.18 -15.04
N ASP A 124 -4.15 7.50 -14.79
CA ASP A 124 -3.06 7.26 -15.72
C ASP A 124 -2.45 5.87 -15.49
N PRO A 125 -2.58 4.96 -16.46
CA PRO A 125 -2.05 3.59 -16.32
C PRO A 125 -0.51 3.51 -16.33
N ALA A 126 0.18 4.61 -16.65
CA ALA A 126 1.64 4.68 -16.64
C ALA A 126 2.22 5.33 -15.38
N ARG A 127 1.38 5.90 -14.51
CA ARG A 127 1.80 6.63 -13.30
C ARG A 127 1.17 6.04 -12.03
N LEU A 128 1.65 4.85 -11.61
CA LEU A 128 1.17 4.14 -10.43
C LEU A 128 2.12 4.30 -9.25
N VAL A 129 1.56 4.46 -8.05
CA VAL A 129 2.27 4.38 -6.78
C VAL A 129 1.68 3.23 -5.97
N LEU A 130 2.53 2.32 -5.53
CA LEU A 130 2.12 1.26 -4.63
C LEU A 130 2.19 1.77 -3.19
N VAL A 131 1.09 1.68 -2.48
CA VAL A 131 1.02 2.07 -1.07
C VAL A 131 0.53 0.87 -0.28
N GLY A 132 1.14 0.62 0.88
CA GLY A 132 0.67 -0.49 1.71
C GLY A 132 0.88 -0.25 3.19
N HIS A 133 0.10 -0.97 4.01
CA HIS A 133 0.25 -0.99 5.46
C HIS A 133 0.54 -2.41 5.95
N SER A 134 1.54 -2.58 6.86
CA SER A 134 1.84 -3.87 7.49
C SER A 134 2.07 -4.99 6.45
N ALA A 135 1.36 -6.12 6.50
CA ALA A 135 1.41 -7.19 5.51
C ALA A 135 1.14 -6.68 4.06
N GLY A 136 0.28 -5.67 3.89
CA GLY A 136 0.06 -5.04 2.59
C GLY A 136 1.26 -4.21 2.11
N ALA A 137 2.02 -3.63 3.03
CA ALA A 137 3.27 -2.94 2.68
C ALA A 137 4.34 -3.94 2.21
N TYR A 138 4.38 -5.13 2.80
CA TYR A 138 5.19 -6.24 2.29
C TYR A 138 4.79 -6.60 0.85
N ASN A 139 3.48 -6.86 0.63
CA ASN A 139 2.99 -7.21 -0.71
C ASN A 139 3.36 -6.13 -1.73
N ALA A 140 3.14 -4.85 -1.39
CA ALA A 140 3.50 -3.72 -2.24
C ALA A 140 5.00 -3.63 -2.53
N ALA A 141 5.86 -3.87 -1.53
CA ALA A 141 7.31 -3.88 -1.68
C ALA A 141 7.79 -5.01 -2.60
N MET A 142 7.23 -6.23 -2.44
CA MET A 142 7.53 -7.33 -3.36
C MET A 142 7.17 -6.98 -4.81
N LEU A 143 6.02 -6.36 -5.04
CA LEU A 143 5.63 -5.92 -6.38
C LEU A 143 6.53 -4.81 -6.94
N ALA A 144 7.02 -3.92 -6.08
CA ALA A 144 7.89 -2.82 -6.48
C ALA A 144 9.31 -3.30 -6.82
N TYR A 145 9.86 -4.24 -6.06
CA TYR A 145 11.28 -4.56 -6.11
C TYR A 145 11.61 -5.88 -6.79
N ASP A 146 10.76 -6.89 -6.66
CA ASP A 146 10.98 -8.18 -7.32
C ASP A 146 10.36 -8.21 -8.73
N PRO A 147 11.18 -8.23 -9.79
CA PRO A 147 10.70 -8.15 -11.18
C PRO A 147 9.85 -9.35 -11.59
N ARG A 148 9.92 -10.47 -10.87
CA ARG A 148 9.16 -11.69 -11.19
C ARG A 148 7.65 -11.45 -11.19
N TRP A 149 7.15 -10.56 -10.33
CA TRP A 149 5.71 -10.35 -10.13
C TRP A 149 5.05 -9.53 -11.23
N LEU A 150 5.64 -8.44 -11.61
CA LEU A 150 5.06 -7.51 -12.60
C LEU A 150 5.74 -7.57 -13.96
N GLY A 151 6.97 -8.07 -14.06
CA GLY A 151 7.71 -8.07 -15.31
C GLY A 151 7.81 -6.67 -15.92
N ALA A 152 7.43 -6.53 -17.20
CA ALA A 152 7.41 -5.24 -17.91
C ALA A 152 6.42 -4.23 -17.32
N ASP A 153 5.36 -4.69 -16.65
CA ASP A 153 4.36 -3.82 -16.02
C ASP A 153 4.95 -2.98 -14.89
N ARG A 154 6.09 -3.38 -14.32
CA ARG A 154 6.82 -2.63 -13.29
C ARG A 154 7.23 -1.23 -13.74
N ALA A 155 7.41 -0.99 -15.01
CA ALA A 155 7.75 0.34 -15.56
C ALA A 155 6.70 1.42 -15.22
N ALA A 156 5.45 1.01 -14.98
CA ALA A 156 4.39 1.91 -14.55
C ALA A 156 4.49 2.32 -13.07
N ILE A 157 5.26 1.58 -12.24
CA ILE A 157 5.41 1.87 -10.82
C ILE A 157 6.43 2.99 -10.65
N LYS A 158 5.94 4.17 -10.27
CA LYS A 158 6.77 5.38 -10.10
C LYS A 158 7.31 5.53 -8.68
N GLY A 159 6.73 4.82 -7.71
CA GLY A 159 7.17 4.84 -6.32
C GLY A 159 6.47 3.82 -5.45
N PHE A 160 7.05 3.61 -4.27
CA PHE A 160 6.51 2.76 -3.22
C PHE A 160 6.40 3.53 -1.92
N ALA A 161 5.25 3.51 -1.26
CA ALA A 161 5.07 4.07 0.09
C ALA A 161 4.64 2.96 1.05
N GLY A 162 5.53 2.60 1.97
CA GLY A 162 5.31 1.54 2.95
C GLY A 162 5.06 2.09 4.35
N LEU A 163 3.92 1.75 4.93
CA LEU A 163 3.50 2.13 6.27
C LEU A 163 3.67 0.93 7.21
N ALA A 164 4.67 0.98 8.09
CA ALA A 164 4.94 -0.06 9.09
C ALA A 164 5.02 -1.48 8.50
N GLY A 165 5.73 -1.64 7.39
CA GLY A 165 5.84 -2.92 6.68
C GLY A 165 7.04 -3.76 7.11
N PRO A 166 6.89 -5.10 7.09
CA PRO A 166 8.00 -6.03 7.26
C PRO A 166 8.72 -6.21 5.91
N TYR A 167 10.02 -5.90 5.88
CA TYR A 167 10.82 -5.94 4.65
C TYR A 167 12.09 -6.79 4.79
N ASP A 168 12.52 -7.03 6.04
CA ASP A 168 13.69 -7.80 6.42
C ASP A 168 13.39 -8.46 7.77
N PHE A 169 12.66 -9.58 7.74
CA PHE A 169 12.10 -10.26 8.92
C PHE A 169 12.34 -11.77 8.89
N ASP A 170 13.42 -12.19 8.28
CA ASP A 170 13.95 -13.53 8.38
C ASP A 170 14.95 -13.60 9.55
N PRO A 171 14.81 -14.59 10.47
CA PRO A 171 13.82 -15.67 10.52
C PRO A 171 12.40 -15.20 10.86
N PHE A 172 11.39 -15.97 10.43
CA PHE A 172 9.98 -15.64 10.67
C PHE A 172 9.63 -15.80 12.14
N ASP A 173 9.35 -14.68 12.79
CA ASP A 173 8.93 -14.63 14.18
C ASP A 173 7.42 -14.88 14.31
N GLY A 174 7.07 -15.87 15.13
CA GLY A 174 5.71 -16.17 15.53
C GLY A 174 4.89 -17.00 14.54
N PRO A 175 3.77 -17.57 15.00
CA PRO A 175 3.03 -18.60 14.28
C PRO A 175 2.35 -18.09 13.00
N ILE A 176 1.99 -16.81 12.96
CA ILE A 176 1.25 -16.23 11.83
C ILE A 176 2.18 -16.05 10.62
N ALA A 177 3.37 -15.46 10.82
CA ALA A 177 4.35 -15.31 9.75
C ALA A 177 4.84 -16.68 9.27
N SER A 178 5.17 -17.59 10.19
CA SER A 178 5.56 -18.97 9.86
C SER A 178 4.49 -19.68 9.02
N ALA A 179 3.21 -19.54 9.36
CA ALA A 179 2.11 -20.15 8.60
C ALA A 179 1.95 -19.51 7.20
N ALA A 180 2.14 -18.18 7.08
CA ALA A 180 2.01 -17.47 5.81
C ALA A 180 3.10 -17.85 4.82
N PHE A 181 4.32 -18.11 5.29
CA PHE A 181 5.49 -18.43 4.47
C PHE A 181 5.91 -19.89 4.49
N GLN A 182 5.11 -20.77 5.11
CA GLN A 182 5.37 -22.20 5.12
C GLN A 182 5.46 -22.76 3.69
N GLY A 183 6.56 -23.41 3.37
CA GLY A 183 6.80 -23.97 2.04
C GLY A 183 7.26 -22.96 0.98
N ALA A 184 7.61 -21.74 1.38
CA ALA A 184 8.06 -20.68 0.47
C ALA A 184 9.46 -20.91 -0.17
N GLY A 185 10.15 -21.98 0.21
CA GLY A 185 11.53 -22.24 -0.19
C GLY A 185 12.52 -21.46 0.67
N GLU A 186 13.53 -20.86 0.05
CA GLU A 186 14.55 -20.08 0.76
C GLU A 186 13.93 -18.81 1.36
N ALA A 187 13.99 -18.67 2.69
CA ALA A 187 13.38 -17.56 3.43
C ALA A 187 13.89 -16.20 2.93
N ARG A 188 15.19 -16.09 2.64
CA ARG A 188 15.78 -14.85 2.13
C ARG A 188 15.18 -14.39 0.80
N ALA A 189 14.77 -15.32 -0.06
CA ALA A 189 14.12 -15.03 -1.34
C ALA A 189 12.70 -14.48 -1.19
N THR A 190 12.12 -14.54 0.01
CA THR A 190 10.81 -13.94 0.32
C THR A 190 10.93 -12.52 0.84
N GLN A 191 12.14 -12.02 1.12
CA GLN A 191 12.33 -10.72 1.76
C GLN A 191 12.45 -9.58 0.72
N PRO A 192 11.61 -8.54 0.78
CA PRO A 192 11.67 -7.40 -0.15
C PRO A 192 13.06 -6.78 -0.28
N VAL A 193 13.79 -6.67 0.82
CA VAL A 193 15.14 -6.10 0.86
C VAL A 193 16.12 -6.86 -0.05
N SER A 194 15.90 -8.15 -0.30
CA SER A 194 16.77 -8.99 -1.12
C SER A 194 16.63 -8.74 -2.63
N HIS A 195 15.55 -8.10 -3.06
CA HIS A 195 15.24 -7.85 -4.47
C HIS A 195 15.54 -6.43 -4.92
N VAL A 196 16.01 -5.56 -4.02
CA VAL A 196 16.38 -4.19 -4.35
C VAL A 196 17.63 -4.19 -5.22
N ALA A 197 17.51 -3.62 -6.41
CA ALA A 197 18.57 -3.50 -7.42
C ALA A 197 18.62 -2.08 -8.01
N PRO A 198 19.69 -1.68 -8.72
CA PRO A 198 19.73 -0.40 -9.42
C PRO A 198 18.52 -0.20 -10.34
N GLY A 199 17.99 1.01 -10.40
CA GLY A 199 16.76 1.33 -11.14
C GLY A 199 15.46 0.93 -10.43
N ALA A 200 15.51 0.51 -9.18
CA ALA A 200 14.33 0.32 -8.35
C ALA A 200 13.54 1.63 -8.19
N PRO A 201 12.21 1.60 -8.07
CA PRO A 201 11.42 2.80 -7.82
C PRO A 201 11.76 3.41 -6.45
N PRO A 202 11.74 4.76 -6.30
CA PRO A 202 11.99 5.45 -5.04
C PRO A 202 10.95 5.06 -3.97
N ALA A 203 11.34 5.22 -2.69
CA ALA A 203 10.49 4.87 -1.57
C ALA A 203 10.22 6.00 -0.58
N LEU A 204 9.02 5.97 0.01
CA LEU A 204 8.69 6.55 1.30
C LEU A 204 8.47 5.40 2.29
N LEU A 205 9.29 5.34 3.33
CA LEU A 205 9.19 4.34 4.39
C LEU A 205 8.78 5.03 5.68
N ALA A 206 7.57 4.79 6.13
CA ALA A 206 6.99 5.43 7.30
C ALA A 206 6.77 4.40 8.41
N THR A 207 7.28 4.70 9.61
CA THR A 207 7.15 3.82 10.78
C THR A 207 6.92 4.63 12.06
N GLY A 208 6.26 4.02 13.02
CA GLY A 208 6.07 4.60 14.34
C GLY A 208 7.12 4.07 15.32
N ASP A 209 7.71 4.93 16.14
CA ASP A 209 8.73 4.50 17.12
C ASP A 209 8.16 3.61 18.24
N LYS A 210 6.83 3.62 18.41
CA LYS A 210 6.11 2.72 19.33
C LYS A 210 5.55 1.45 18.66
N ASP A 211 6.01 1.13 17.46
CA ASP A 211 5.59 -0.07 16.77
C ASP A 211 6.33 -1.31 17.33
N THR A 212 5.57 -2.14 18.06
CA THR A 212 6.05 -3.42 18.61
C THR A 212 5.63 -4.63 17.77
N THR A 213 4.79 -4.42 16.76
CA THR A 213 4.30 -5.46 15.85
C THR A 213 5.27 -5.67 14.69
N VAL A 214 5.63 -4.57 14.02
CA VAL A 214 6.66 -4.56 12.99
C VAL A 214 7.73 -3.57 13.40
N ARG A 215 8.87 -4.08 13.84
CA ARG A 215 9.97 -3.26 14.36
C ARG A 215 10.42 -2.23 13.32
N PRO A 216 10.66 -0.98 13.71
CA PRO A 216 11.16 0.09 12.83
C PRO A 216 12.41 -0.29 12.03
N ALA A 217 13.23 -1.19 12.54
CA ALA A 217 14.41 -1.73 11.88
C ALA A 217 14.13 -2.32 10.48
N ASN A 218 12.91 -2.81 10.21
CA ASN A 218 12.52 -3.23 8.87
C ASN A 218 12.58 -2.09 7.86
N SER A 219 12.08 -0.92 8.25
CA SER A 219 12.13 0.29 7.41
C SER A 219 13.55 0.80 7.26
N ASP A 220 14.37 0.72 8.31
CA ASP A 220 15.78 1.10 8.27
C ASP A 220 16.57 0.22 7.30
N SER A 221 16.39 -1.10 7.38
CA SER A 221 17.06 -2.08 6.51
C SER A 221 16.73 -1.83 5.03
N LEU A 222 15.44 -1.65 4.70
CA LEU A 222 15.05 -1.37 3.32
C LEU A 222 15.56 -0.01 2.83
N ALA A 223 15.53 1.04 3.66
CA ALA A 223 16.07 2.35 3.33
C ALA A 223 17.58 2.29 3.04
N ALA A 224 18.33 1.61 3.89
CA ALA A 224 19.76 1.41 3.72
C ALA A 224 20.08 0.67 2.41
N ARG A 225 19.33 -0.39 2.11
CA ARG A 225 19.52 -1.16 0.88
C ARG A 225 19.20 -0.35 -0.38
N LEU A 226 18.12 0.45 -0.37
CA LEU A 226 17.78 1.35 -1.48
C LEU A 226 18.87 2.40 -1.70
N THR A 227 19.33 3.02 -0.63
CA THR A 227 20.43 4.02 -0.69
C THR A 227 21.71 3.41 -1.24
N ALA A 228 22.06 2.18 -0.84
CA ALA A 228 23.25 1.47 -1.32
C ALA A 228 23.25 1.21 -2.83
N VAL A 229 22.09 1.16 -3.49
CA VAL A 229 21.96 1.02 -4.94
C VAL A 229 21.66 2.34 -5.66
N GLY A 230 21.78 3.47 -4.96
CA GLY A 230 21.54 4.81 -5.52
C GLY A 230 20.06 5.16 -5.72
N THR A 231 19.14 4.42 -5.11
CA THR A 231 17.70 4.69 -5.20
C THR A 231 17.26 5.62 -4.06
N PRO A 232 16.53 6.73 -4.35
CA PRO A 232 16.04 7.63 -3.31
C PRO A 232 15.07 6.93 -2.34
N ALA A 233 15.39 7.01 -1.04
CA ALA A 233 14.54 6.52 0.02
C ALA A 233 14.33 7.62 1.08
N THR A 234 13.07 7.92 1.38
CA THR A 234 12.70 8.86 2.45
C THR A 234 12.19 8.05 3.63
N LEU A 235 12.89 8.12 4.76
CA LEU A 235 12.45 7.49 6.01
C LEU A 235 11.71 8.53 6.86
N ARG A 236 10.51 8.19 7.32
CA ARG A 236 9.69 8.97 8.26
C ARG A 236 9.46 8.17 9.53
N ARG A 237 9.86 8.75 10.65
CA ARG A 237 9.62 8.20 11.99
C ARG A 237 8.65 9.08 12.75
N TYR A 238 7.65 8.47 13.37
CA TYR A 238 6.62 9.16 14.13
C TYR A 238 6.71 8.74 15.61
N PRO A 239 7.27 9.60 16.50
CA PRO A 239 7.64 9.20 17.86
C PRO A 239 6.49 8.70 18.74
N ALA A 240 5.28 9.22 18.54
CA ALA A 240 4.11 8.90 19.37
C ALA A 240 3.21 7.80 18.79
N VAL A 241 3.59 7.22 17.65
CA VAL A 241 2.72 6.35 16.85
C VAL A 241 3.17 4.89 16.96
N GLY A 242 2.22 3.97 17.10
CA GLY A 242 2.42 2.53 17.02
C GLY A 242 1.85 1.96 15.72
N HIS A 243 1.87 0.64 15.59
CA HIS A 243 1.52 -0.10 14.37
C HIS A 243 0.18 0.29 13.73
N VAL A 244 -0.90 0.28 14.50
CA VAL A 244 -2.24 0.66 14.02
C VAL A 244 -2.39 2.18 13.97
N GLY A 245 -1.66 2.89 14.83
CA GLY A 245 -1.67 4.34 14.92
C GLY A 245 -1.27 5.03 13.60
N ILE A 246 -0.30 4.47 12.88
CA ILE A 246 0.15 5.02 11.60
C ILE A 246 -0.96 4.96 10.53
N LEU A 247 -1.74 3.88 10.51
CA LEU A 247 -2.88 3.74 9.60
C LEU A 247 -4.02 4.68 10.00
N THR A 248 -4.37 4.73 11.30
CA THR A 248 -5.48 5.56 11.77
C THR A 248 -5.19 7.06 11.68
N ALA A 249 -3.92 7.48 11.66
CA ALA A 249 -3.51 8.87 11.41
C ALA A 249 -3.90 9.37 9.99
N ILE A 250 -4.30 8.49 9.08
CA ILE A 250 -4.88 8.87 7.79
C ILE A 250 -6.33 9.37 7.95
N ALA A 251 -7.05 8.90 8.96
CA ALA A 251 -8.44 9.27 9.21
C ALA A 251 -8.55 10.68 9.84
N GLN A 252 -9.57 11.45 9.44
CA GLN A 252 -9.76 12.85 9.85
C GLN A 252 -9.57 13.14 11.34
N PRO A 253 -10.19 12.41 12.28
CA PRO A 253 -10.07 12.72 13.71
C PRO A 253 -8.68 12.56 14.30
N TRP A 254 -7.80 11.82 13.61
CA TRP A 254 -6.46 11.47 14.14
C TRP A 254 -5.30 11.99 13.30
N ARG A 255 -5.54 12.79 12.25
CA ARG A 255 -4.46 13.37 11.40
C ARG A 255 -3.48 14.24 12.16
N GLY A 256 -3.92 14.87 13.26
CA GLY A 256 -3.04 15.63 14.12
C GLY A 256 -1.98 14.80 14.87
N ARG A 257 -2.09 13.47 14.90
CA ARG A 257 -1.11 12.60 15.58
C ARG A 257 0.18 12.42 14.80
N ALA A 258 0.08 12.37 13.47
CA ALA A 258 1.22 12.28 12.57
C ALA A 258 0.78 12.65 11.14
N PRO A 259 1.62 13.33 10.34
CA PRO A 259 1.29 13.80 8.99
C PRO A 259 1.35 12.66 7.93
N VAL A 260 0.91 11.46 8.27
CA VAL A 260 1.05 10.26 7.40
C VAL A 260 0.38 10.47 6.04
N LEU A 261 -0.84 11.02 6.04
CA LEU A 261 -1.58 11.29 4.80
C LEU A 261 -0.85 12.30 3.91
N ASP A 262 -0.34 13.38 4.52
CA ASP A 262 0.35 14.44 3.78
C ASP A 262 1.69 13.97 3.23
N ASP A 263 2.44 13.19 4.00
CA ASP A 263 3.70 12.61 3.56
C ASP A 263 3.51 11.63 2.39
N VAL A 264 2.48 10.76 2.46
CA VAL A 264 2.14 9.83 1.37
C VAL A 264 1.69 10.59 0.12
N ALA A 265 0.80 11.57 0.27
CA ALA A 265 0.29 12.34 -0.85
C ALA A 265 1.39 13.17 -1.52
N ALA A 266 2.24 13.85 -0.73
CA ALA A 266 3.37 14.62 -1.25
C ALA A 266 4.40 13.73 -1.97
N PHE A 267 4.69 12.55 -1.40
CA PHE A 267 5.56 11.57 -2.05
C PHE A 267 4.97 11.11 -3.39
N ALA A 268 3.70 10.67 -3.39
CA ALA A 268 3.04 10.18 -4.59
C ALA A 268 2.99 11.25 -5.69
N ALA A 269 2.64 12.48 -5.35
CA ALA A 269 2.63 13.60 -6.29
C ALA A 269 4.02 13.86 -6.89
N ARG A 270 5.07 13.85 -6.07
CA ARG A 270 6.44 14.09 -6.52
C ARG A 270 6.93 13.02 -7.50
N VAL A 271 6.72 11.74 -7.20
CA VAL A 271 7.25 10.65 -8.04
C VAL A 271 6.44 10.43 -9.32
N THR A 272 5.25 11.00 -9.40
CA THR A 272 4.37 10.94 -10.57
C THR A 272 4.28 12.26 -11.34
N ALA A 273 5.02 13.30 -10.93
CA ALA A 273 5.10 14.57 -11.65
C ALA A 273 5.67 14.34 -13.06
N GLU A 274 5.12 15.03 -14.03
CA GLU A 274 5.67 15.03 -15.38
C GLU A 274 7.00 15.79 -15.43
N PRO A 275 7.98 15.31 -16.20
CA PRO A 275 9.21 16.06 -16.41
C PRO A 275 8.90 17.48 -16.91
N GLY A 276 9.33 18.50 -16.16
CA GLY A 276 9.13 19.91 -16.54
C GLY A 276 7.93 20.62 -15.91
N SER A 277 7.12 19.95 -15.09
CA SER A 277 6.08 20.62 -14.30
C SER A 277 6.73 21.47 -13.20
N PRO A 278 6.38 22.77 -13.06
CA PRO A 278 6.95 23.60 -12.01
C PRO A 278 6.59 23.07 -10.61
N PRO A 279 7.52 23.10 -9.63
CA PRO A 279 7.21 22.75 -8.25
C PRO A 279 6.31 23.82 -7.67
N GLY A 280 5.03 23.54 -7.50
CA GLY A 280 4.14 24.46 -6.80
C GLY A 280 2.77 24.69 -7.39
N MET A 281 1.93 23.69 -7.41
CA MET A 281 0.51 23.93 -7.15
C MET A 281 0.12 23.06 -5.96
N ARG A 282 0.12 23.67 -4.78
CA ARG A 282 -0.49 23.05 -3.60
C ARG A 282 -1.98 22.93 -3.88
N PRO A 283 -2.60 21.76 -3.67
CA PRO A 283 -4.04 21.64 -3.67
C PRO A 283 -4.66 22.35 -2.47
#